data_8193b207b7f95784348b19a090e852ae
#
_entry.id   8193b207b7f95784348b19a090e852ae
#
_cell.length_a   1.000
_cell.length_b   1.000
_cell.length_c   1.000
_cell.angle_alpha   90.00
_cell.angle_beta   90.00
_cell.angle_gamma   90.00
#
_symmetry.space_group_name_H-M   'P 1'
#
loop_
_entity.id
_entity.type
_entity.pdbx_description
1 polymer ?
#
loop_
_entity_poly.entity_id
_entity_poly.type
_entity_poly.pdbx_seq_one_letter_code
_entity_poly.pdbx_strand_id
1 'polypeptide(L)'
;MKFKLTKKEKSWVLYDVGNSAFTLLVSTIMPIYFNYLAENAGLSDVDYLAYWGYAASIATLVVALMGPICGTMADTKGYKKPIFIISLCIGAVSCISLGFAKNWLLFLVIFVIAKIGFSGSLIFYDSMLSDVTKIERMDNVSSQGFAWGYIGSCIPFIISLVIILGSDVIGISMETAMTIAFIITATWWIIMTLPLLKNYKQKYYVEKKPNAVKESFARLVRTFKNVRKEKKVFLFLLAFFFYIDGVYSIIDMATAYGSALGLDSTGLLLALLVTQFVAFPFAILFGRLAQKYEAEKLIMVCIVAYFCIAVFAMFIASQLHFWILAIFVGIFQGGIQALSRSYFTKIIPVNQ
;
A
#
# COMPACT_ATOMS: atom_id res chain seq x y z
N MET A 1 22.14 -15.98 -14.43
CA MET A 1 21.60 -14.98 -15.38
C MET A 1 20.99 -13.81 -14.60
N LYS A 2 21.32 -12.52 -14.91
CA LYS A 2 20.65 -11.37 -14.29
C LYS A 2 19.18 -11.35 -14.77
N PHE A 3 18.22 -11.33 -13.84
CA PHE A 3 16.80 -11.20 -14.17
C PHE A 3 16.54 -9.83 -14.82
N LYS A 4 16.04 -9.84 -16.07
CA LYS A 4 15.70 -8.62 -16.80
C LYS A 4 14.18 -8.50 -16.95
N LEU A 5 13.63 -7.36 -16.53
CA LEU A 5 12.22 -7.03 -16.72
C LEU A 5 11.94 -6.71 -18.19
N THR A 6 10.83 -7.21 -18.72
CA THR A 6 10.27 -6.79 -20.00
C THR A 6 9.73 -5.36 -19.92
N LYS A 7 9.41 -4.73 -21.06
CA LYS A 7 8.84 -3.38 -21.09
C LYS A 7 7.51 -3.28 -20.30
N LYS A 8 6.65 -4.29 -20.40
CA LYS A 8 5.37 -4.34 -19.68
C LYS A 8 5.58 -4.50 -18.17
N GLU A 9 6.47 -5.42 -17.79
CA GLU A 9 6.84 -5.63 -16.39
C GLU A 9 7.45 -4.38 -15.76
N LYS A 10 8.35 -3.68 -16.49
CA LYS A 10 8.90 -2.38 -16.03
C LYS A 10 7.80 -1.34 -15.80
N SER A 11 6.85 -1.24 -16.73
CA SER A 11 5.74 -0.30 -16.60
C SER A 11 4.85 -0.60 -15.40
N TRP A 12 4.65 -1.89 -15.09
CA TRP A 12 3.91 -2.33 -13.92
C TRP A 12 4.68 -2.04 -12.63
N VAL A 13 6.00 -2.31 -12.59
CA VAL A 13 6.88 -1.98 -11.45
C VAL A 13 6.92 -0.46 -11.18
N LEU A 14 6.90 0.38 -12.22
CA LEU A 14 6.89 1.85 -12.04
C LEU A 14 5.63 2.34 -11.33
N TYR A 15 4.50 1.67 -11.46
CA TYR A 15 3.33 2.01 -10.66
C TYR A 15 3.58 1.78 -9.15
N ASP A 16 4.26 0.68 -8.76
CA ASP A 16 4.65 0.46 -7.35
C ASP A 16 5.58 1.58 -6.86
N VAL A 17 6.50 2.05 -7.70
CA VAL A 17 7.34 3.23 -7.38
C VAL A 17 6.50 4.48 -7.10
N GLY A 18 5.41 4.66 -7.86
CA GLY A 18 4.50 5.80 -7.68
C GLY A 18 3.65 5.67 -6.42
N ASN A 19 2.94 4.56 -6.28
CA ASN A 19 1.96 4.38 -5.21
C ASN A 19 2.60 4.24 -3.81
N SER A 20 3.81 3.68 -3.73
CA SER A 20 4.54 3.55 -2.46
C SER A 20 4.85 4.90 -1.82
N ALA A 21 4.94 5.98 -2.61
CA ALA A 21 5.10 7.33 -2.07
C ALA A 21 3.86 7.76 -1.27
N PHE A 22 2.65 7.42 -1.73
CA PHE A 22 1.42 7.68 -0.98
C PHE A 22 1.37 6.82 0.30
N THR A 23 1.75 5.55 0.22
CA THR A 23 1.83 4.68 1.41
C THR A 23 2.75 5.27 2.47
N LEU A 24 3.96 5.70 2.06
CA LEU A 24 4.93 6.30 2.98
C LEU A 24 4.41 7.61 3.56
N LEU A 25 3.73 8.43 2.77
CA LEU A 25 3.09 9.67 3.23
C LEU A 25 2.02 9.41 4.30
N VAL A 26 1.16 8.39 4.09
CA VAL A 26 0.09 7.98 5.04
C VAL A 26 0.67 7.50 6.37
N SER A 27 1.76 6.74 6.34
CA SER A 27 2.37 6.19 7.56
C SER A 27 3.30 7.17 8.29
N THR A 28 3.59 8.34 7.69
CA THR A 28 4.58 9.28 8.23
C THR A 28 4.04 10.71 8.38
N ILE A 29 3.95 11.44 7.29
CA ILE A 29 3.67 12.89 7.27
C ILE A 29 2.20 13.18 7.60
N MET A 30 1.25 12.37 7.09
CA MET A 30 -0.18 12.62 7.32
C MET A 30 -0.59 12.55 8.81
N PRO A 31 -0.15 11.55 9.60
CA PRO A 31 -0.45 11.53 11.04
C PRO A 31 0.09 12.76 11.77
N ILE A 32 1.30 13.21 11.43
CA ILE A 32 1.92 14.39 12.05
C ILE A 32 1.11 15.65 11.73
N TYR A 33 0.71 15.83 10.46
CA TYR A 33 -0.10 16.99 10.08
C TYR A 33 -1.50 16.93 10.67
N PHE A 34 -2.10 15.74 10.74
CA PHE A 34 -3.39 15.57 11.41
C PHE A 34 -3.29 15.90 12.90
N ASN A 35 -2.22 15.48 13.59
CA ASN A 35 -1.99 15.85 14.99
C ASN A 35 -1.90 17.36 15.15
N TYR A 36 -1.13 18.05 14.32
CA TYR A 36 -1.04 19.51 14.31
C TYR A 36 -2.41 20.20 14.17
N LEU A 37 -3.27 19.71 13.25
CA LEU A 37 -4.63 20.25 13.08
C LEU A 37 -5.54 19.93 14.26
N ALA A 38 -5.38 18.77 14.90
CA ALA A 38 -6.15 18.32 16.04
C ALA A 38 -5.80 19.12 17.31
N GLU A 39 -4.51 19.34 17.57
CA GLU A 39 -4.00 20.17 18.66
C GLU A 39 -4.50 21.61 18.55
N ASN A 40 -4.45 22.22 17.37
CA ASN A 40 -4.96 23.55 17.11
C ASN A 40 -6.48 23.66 17.35
N ALA A 41 -7.20 22.55 17.27
CA ALA A 41 -8.63 22.47 17.53
C ALA A 41 -8.94 22.08 19.00
N GLY A 42 -7.94 21.84 19.84
CA GLY A 42 -8.09 21.48 21.26
C GLY A 42 -8.50 20.02 21.50
N LEU A 43 -8.26 19.12 20.53
CA LEU A 43 -8.47 17.69 20.74
C LEU A 43 -7.39 17.12 21.65
N SER A 44 -7.77 16.11 22.44
CA SER A 44 -6.82 15.34 23.25
C SER A 44 -6.04 14.34 22.39
N ASP A 45 -4.87 13.90 22.87
CA ASP A 45 -4.06 12.86 22.23
C ASP A 45 -4.83 11.54 22.02
N VAL A 46 -5.73 11.21 22.98
CA VAL A 46 -6.58 10.02 22.90
C VAL A 46 -7.59 10.17 21.75
N ASP A 47 -8.23 11.33 21.63
CA ASP A 47 -9.21 11.60 20.57
C ASP A 47 -8.53 11.62 19.20
N TYR A 48 -7.35 12.22 19.10
CA TYR A 48 -6.53 12.22 17.88
C TYR A 48 -6.30 10.79 17.36
N LEU A 49 -5.77 9.90 18.20
CA LEU A 49 -5.51 8.51 17.84
C LEU A 49 -6.78 7.75 17.47
N ALA A 50 -7.86 7.96 18.24
CA ALA A 50 -9.15 7.32 17.98
C ALA A 50 -9.74 7.76 16.61
N TYR A 51 -9.77 9.06 16.32
CA TYR A 51 -10.30 9.56 15.05
C TYR A 51 -9.46 9.15 13.83
N TRP A 52 -8.12 9.12 13.98
CA TRP A 52 -7.25 8.59 12.94
C TRP A 52 -7.55 7.11 12.65
N GLY A 53 -7.66 6.29 13.69
CA GLY A 53 -8.02 4.87 13.59
C GLY A 53 -9.40 4.65 12.99
N TYR A 54 -10.41 5.45 13.38
CA TYR A 54 -11.75 5.38 12.78
C TYR A 54 -11.74 5.73 11.30
N ALA A 55 -11.01 6.76 10.89
CA ALA A 55 -10.90 7.16 9.48
C ALA A 55 -10.24 6.04 8.64
N ALA A 56 -9.15 5.45 9.14
CA ALA A 56 -8.49 4.32 8.49
C ALA A 56 -9.42 3.10 8.38
N SER A 57 -10.17 2.78 9.45
CA SER A 57 -11.12 1.67 9.49
C SER A 57 -12.30 1.87 8.54
N ILE A 58 -12.86 3.07 8.46
CA ILE A 58 -13.94 3.42 7.52
C ILE A 58 -13.47 3.24 6.08
N ALA A 59 -12.27 3.75 5.75
CA ALA A 59 -11.71 3.59 4.41
C ALA A 59 -11.55 2.11 4.05
N THR A 60 -11.01 1.30 4.96
CA THR A 60 -10.82 -0.15 4.77
C THR A 60 -12.18 -0.86 4.59
N LEU A 61 -13.18 -0.55 5.41
CA LEU A 61 -14.52 -1.13 5.30
C LEU A 61 -15.16 -0.82 3.93
N VAL A 62 -15.10 0.44 3.49
CA VAL A 62 -15.63 0.85 2.18
C VAL A 62 -14.93 0.09 1.05
N VAL A 63 -13.60 -0.03 1.10
CA VAL A 63 -12.82 -0.78 0.10
C VAL A 63 -13.16 -2.27 0.12
N ALA A 64 -13.32 -2.87 1.31
CA ALA A 64 -13.70 -4.27 1.45
C ALA A 64 -15.08 -4.58 0.84
N LEU A 65 -16.02 -3.64 0.93
CA LEU A 65 -17.36 -3.78 0.33
C LEU A 65 -17.36 -3.50 -1.19
N MET A 66 -16.63 -2.48 -1.63
CA MET A 66 -16.57 -2.08 -3.03
C MET A 66 -15.63 -2.97 -3.86
N GLY A 67 -14.55 -3.46 -3.27
CA GLY A 67 -13.50 -4.20 -3.97
C GLY A 67 -14.02 -5.39 -4.78
N PRO A 68 -14.82 -6.30 -4.21
CA PRO A 68 -15.39 -7.44 -4.94
C PRO A 68 -16.30 -7.02 -6.11
N ILE A 69 -17.08 -5.94 -5.92
CA ILE A 69 -18.01 -5.43 -6.94
C ILE A 69 -17.20 -4.83 -8.10
N CYS A 70 -16.30 -3.92 -7.78
CA CYS A 70 -15.43 -3.27 -8.76
C CYS A 70 -14.51 -4.27 -9.45
N GLY A 71 -14.00 -5.28 -8.73
CA GLY A 71 -13.18 -6.36 -9.25
C GLY A 71 -13.91 -7.15 -10.33
N THR A 72 -15.13 -7.62 -10.05
CA THR A 72 -15.95 -8.35 -11.05
C THR A 72 -16.31 -7.50 -12.27
N MET A 73 -16.53 -6.21 -12.09
CA MET A 73 -16.71 -5.27 -13.22
C MET A 73 -15.43 -5.14 -14.05
N ALA A 74 -14.27 -5.04 -13.40
CA ALA A 74 -12.98 -4.91 -14.05
C ALA A 74 -12.57 -6.15 -14.86
N ASP A 75 -13.10 -7.33 -14.52
CA ASP A 75 -12.90 -8.54 -15.31
C ASP A 75 -13.58 -8.50 -16.68
N THR A 76 -14.54 -7.61 -16.88
CA THR A 76 -15.14 -7.38 -18.18
C THR A 76 -14.15 -6.73 -19.15
N LYS A 77 -14.19 -7.15 -20.40
CA LYS A 77 -13.31 -6.65 -21.47
C LYS A 77 -13.32 -5.12 -21.56
N GLY A 78 -12.15 -4.54 -21.40
CA GLY A 78 -11.93 -3.10 -21.53
C GLY A 78 -12.31 -2.26 -20.30
N TYR A 79 -12.81 -2.84 -19.20
CA TYR A 79 -13.22 -2.10 -18.01
C TYR A 79 -12.09 -1.92 -16.97
N LYS A 80 -11.14 -2.85 -16.88
CA LYS A 80 -10.08 -2.84 -15.87
C LYS A 80 -9.28 -1.53 -15.87
N LYS A 81 -8.82 -1.09 -17.03
CA LYS A 81 -8.03 0.15 -17.15
C LYS A 81 -8.83 1.43 -16.83
N PRO A 82 -10.05 1.67 -17.33
CA PRO A 82 -10.86 2.82 -16.93
C PRO A 82 -11.14 2.88 -15.43
N ILE A 83 -11.54 1.78 -14.80
CA ILE A 83 -11.82 1.75 -13.36
C ILE A 83 -10.55 2.03 -12.55
N PHE A 84 -9.41 1.47 -12.96
CA PHE A 84 -8.11 1.78 -12.39
C PHE A 84 -7.79 3.29 -12.47
N ILE A 85 -8.01 3.93 -13.64
CA ILE A 85 -7.77 5.37 -13.83
C ILE A 85 -8.69 6.19 -12.91
N ILE A 86 -9.98 5.84 -12.80
CA ILE A 86 -10.91 6.54 -11.91
C ILE A 86 -10.43 6.47 -10.47
N SER A 87 -10.04 5.28 -9.98
CA SER A 87 -9.53 5.08 -8.63
C SER A 87 -8.24 5.89 -8.39
N LEU A 88 -7.31 5.87 -9.36
CA LEU A 88 -6.09 6.70 -9.34
C LEU A 88 -6.41 8.19 -9.24
N CYS A 89 -7.33 8.69 -10.07
CA CYS A 89 -7.71 10.10 -10.07
C CYS A 89 -8.35 10.52 -8.73
N ILE A 90 -9.25 9.69 -8.18
CA ILE A 90 -9.84 9.93 -6.86
C ILE A 90 -8.72 10.03 -5.81
N GLY A 91 -7.81 9.06 -5.77
CA GLY A 91 -6.71 9.05 -4.81
C GLY A 91 -5.77 10.27 -4.94
N ALA A 92 -5.32 10.55 -6.16
CA ALA A 92 -4.36 11.63 -6.41
C ALA A 92 -4.96 13.03 -6.20
N VAL A 93 -6.18 13.27 -6.68
CA VAL A 93 -6.88 14.56 -6.47
C VAL A 93 -7.16 14.78 -4.99
N SER A 94 -7.65 13.75 -4.28
CA SER A 94 -7.87 13.86 -2.82
C SER A 94 -6.55 14.05 -2.06
N CYS A 95 -5.45 13.41 -2.48
CA CYS A 95 -4.13 13.64 -1.90
C CYS A 95 -3.72 15.13 -2.00
N ILE A 96 -3.90 15.75 -3.16
CA ILE A 96 -3.64 17.19 -3.33
C ILE A 96 -4.58 18.02 -2.45
N SER A 97 -5.86 17.64 -2.38
CA SER A 97 -6.89 18.37 -1.62
C SER A 97 -6.64 18.36 -0.10
N LEU A 98 -5.91 17.37 0.43
CA LEU A 98 -5.51 17.34 1.85
C LEU A 98 -4.73 18.58 2.27
N GLY A 99 -3.90 19.17 1.37
CA GLY A 99 -3.15 20.38 1.63
C GLY A 99 -4.01 21.62 1.85
N PHE A 100 -5.26 21.60 1.40
CA PHE A 100 -6.19 22.72 1.52
C PHE A 100 -7.21 22.53 2.66
N ALA A 101 -7.12 21.43 3.39
CA ALA A 101 -7.98 21.17 4.55
C ALA A 101 -7.53 22.02 5.75
N LYS A 102 -8.36 23.02 6.14
CA LYS A 102 -8.07 23.94 7.23
C LYS A 102 -8.50 23.44 8.61
N ASN A 103 -9.27 22.35 8.69
CA ASN A 103 -9.71 21.78 9.94
C ASN A 103 -9.52 20.25 9.93
N TRP A 104 -9.39 19.70 11.12
CA TRP A 104 -9.11 18.28 11.34
C TRP A 104 -10.18 17.34 10.77
N LEU A 105 -11.47 17.70 10.85
CA LEU A 105 -12.56 16.84 10.36
C LEU A 105 -12.57 16.78 8.83
N LEU A 106 -12.43 17.95 8.16
CA LEU A 106 -12.33 17.99 6.70
C LEU A 106 -11.11 17.21 6.20
N PHE A 107 -9.98 17.32 6.92
CA PHE A 107 -8.78 16.56 6.61
C PHE A 107 -9.06 15.05 6.65
N LEU A 108 -9.71 14.53 7.70
CA LEU A 108 -10.06 13.12 7.82
C LEU A 108 -11.03 12.65 6.74
N VAL A 109 -12.03 13.46 6.38
CA VAL A 109 -12.97 13.11 5.31
C VAL A 109 -12.24 12.97 3.98
N ILE A 110 -11.37 13.93 3.65
CA ILE A 110 -10.56 13.88 2.43
C ILE A 110 -9.58 12.70 2.47
N PHE A 111 -8.97 12.43 3.63
CA PHE A 111 -8.09 11.28 3.84
C PHE A 111 -8.78 9.95 3.56
N VAL A 112 -10.00 9.76 4.06
CA VAL A 112 -10.81 8.56 3.79
C VAL A 112 -11.02 8.38 2.28
N ILE A 113 -11.39 9.46 1.56
CA ILE A 113 -11.59 9.42 0.11
C ILE A 113 -10.28 9.09 -0.61
N ALA A 114 -9.17 9.72 -0.21
CA ALA A 114 -7.84 9.45 -0.75
C ALA A 114 -7.43 7.99 -0.57
N LYS A 115 -7.64 7.44 0.63
CA LYS A 115 -7.32 6.04 0.96
C LYS A 115 -8.21 5.04 0.20
N ILE A 116 -9.49 5.37 -0.01
CA ILE A 116 -10.41 4.58 -0.86
C ILE A 116 -9.92 4.55 -2.31
N GLY A 117 -9.58 5.70 -2.89
CA GLY A 117 -9.02 5.81 -4.24
C GLY A 117 -7.71 5.04 -4.40
N PHE A 118 -6.81 5.19 -3.44
CA PHE A 118 -5.54 4.47 -3.39
C PHE A 118 -5.73 2.95 -3.33
N SER A 119 -6.48 2.46 -2.35
CA SER A 119 -6.72 1.02 -2.17
C SER A 119 -7.50 0.42 -3.34
N GLY A 120 -8.47 1.17 -3.89
CA GLY A 120 -9.17 0.78 -5.10
C GLY A 120 -8.22 0.60 -6.28
N SER A 121 -7.28 1.53 -6.49
CA SER A 121 -6.28 1.42 -7.56
C SER A 121 -5.37 0.21 -7.38
N LEU A 122 -5.00 -0.15 -6.15
CA LEU A 122 -4.19 -1.34 -5.85
C LEU A 122 -4.89 -2.65 -6.23
N ILE A 123 -6.20 -2.78 -5.96
CA ILE A 123 -6.98 -3.97 -6.33
C ILE A 123 -6.84 -4.26 -7.84
N PHE A 124 -6.99 -3.23 -8.68
CA PHE A 124 -6.87 -3.39 -10.12
C PHE A 124 -5.43 -3.61 -10.56
N TYR A 125 -4.50 -2.87 -9.97
CA TYR A 125 -3.07 -3.01 -10.23
C TYR A 125 -2.57 -4.43 -9.92
N ASP A 126 -2.92 -4.99 -8.78
CA ASP A 126 -2.54 -6.35 -8.40
C ASP A 126 -3.11 -7.38 -9.36
N SER A 127 -4.37 -7.21 -9.80
CA SER A 127 -4.99 -8.07 -10.79
C SER A 127 -4.35 -7.98 -12.20
N MET A 128 -3.62 -6.89 -12.51
CA MET A 128 -2.87 -6.74 -13.76
C MET A 128 -1.60 -7.60 -13.82
N LEU A 129 -1.13 -8.14 -12.71
CA LEU A 129 0.09 -8.96 -12.65
C LEU A 129 0.02 -10.14 -13.62
N SER A 130 -1.11 -10.84 -13.68
CA SER A 130 -1.34 -11.95 -14.61
C SER A 130 -1.34 -11.52 -16.09
N ASP A 131 -1.75 -10.26 -16.37
CA ASP A 131 -1.77 -9.72 -17.72
C ASP A 131 -0.37 -9.31 -18.22
N VAL A 132 0.52 -8.90 -17.32
CA VAL A 132 1.83 -8.32 -17.69
C VAL A 132 2.97 -9.32 -17.67
N THR A 133 2.86 -10.42 -16.91
CA THR A 133 3.93 -11.41 -16.77
C THR A 133 3.43 -12.86 -16.85
N LYS A 134 4.37 -13.81 -16.94
CA LYS A 134 4.10 -15.25 -16.92
C LYS A 134 4.20 -15.79 -15.49
N ILE A 135 3.53 -16.92 -15.22
CA ILE A 135 3.48 -17.56 -13.89
C ILE A 135 4.87 -17.79 -13.30
N GLU A 136 5.83 -18.27 -14.11
CA GLU A 136 7.19 -18.58 -13.65
C GLU A 136 7.99 -17.33 -13.24
N ARG A 137 7.55 -16.16 -13.64
CA ARG A 137 8.20 -14.88 -13.37
C ARG A 137 7.52 -14.04 -12.29
N MET A 138 6.29 -14.43 -11.87
CA MET A 138 5.43 -13.61 -11.01
C MET A 138 6.10 -13.22 -9.69
N ASP A 139 6.79 -14.16 -9.00
CA ASP A 139 7.46 -13.85 -7.73
C ASP A 139 8.53 -12.80 -7.89
N ASN A 140 9.36 -12.92 -8.94
CA ASN A 140 10.40 -11.93 -9.22
C ASN A 140 9.81 -10.57 -9.62
N VAL A 141 8.80 -10.54 -10.48
CA VAL A 141 8.19 -9.28 -10.93
C VAL A 141 7.49 -8.60 -9.77
N SER A 142 6.74 -9.35 -8.94
CA SER A 142 6.10 -8.85 -7.73
C SER A 142 7.13 -8.29 -6.74
N SER A 143 8.21 -9.03 -6.48
CA SER A 143 9.29 -8.60 -5.59
C SER A 143 10.04 -7.38 -6.12
N GLN A 144 10.24 -7.27 -7.44
CA GLN A 144 10.81 -6.06 -8.05
C GLN A 144 9.88 -4.86 -7.91
N GLY A 145 8.56 -5.05 -8.00
CA GLY A 145 7.57 -4.00 -7.75
C GLY A 145 7.75 -3.39 -6.36
N PHE A 146 7.66 -4.21 -5.32
CA PHE A 146 7.87 -3.75 -3.95
C PHE A 146 9.26 -3.18 -3.72
N ALA A 147 10.32 -3.85 -4.18
CA ALA A 147 11.69 -3.35 -4.00
C ALA A 147 11.87 -1.94 -4.58
N TRP A 148 11.53 -1.75 -5.85
CA TRP A 148 11.62 -0.43 -6.49
C TRP A 148 10.62 0.57 -5.91
N GLY A 149 9.48 0.11 -5.40
CA GLY A 149 8.54 0.92 -4.64
C GLY A 149 9.18 1.53 -3.38
N TYR A 150 9.83 0.70 -2.58
CA TYR A 150 10.49 1.16 -1.36
C TYR A 150 11.56 2.22 -1.63
N ILE A 151 12.50 1.96 -2.52
CA ILE A 151 13.57 2.93 -2.78
C ILE A 151 13.06 4.15 -3.57
N GLY A 152 12.10 3.95 -4.47
CA GLY A 152 11.54 5.02 -5.28
C GLY A 152 10.67 6.00 -4.50
N SER A 153 9.98 5.52 -3.47
CA SER A 153 9.18 6.39 -2.57
C SER A 153 10.05 7.28 -1.68
N CYS A 154 11.30 6.91 -1.44
CA CYS A 154 12.22 7.74 -0.67
C CYS A 154 12.50 9.08 -1.36
N ILE A 155 12.45 9.16 -2.70
CA ILE A 155 12.75 10.39 -3.44
C ILE A 155 11.74 11.50 -3.09
N PRO A 156 10.41 11.35 -3.36
CA PRO A 156 9.44 12.38 -3.01
C PRO A 156 9.34 12.58 -1.49
N PHE A 157 9.56 11.54 -0.70
CA PHE A 157 9.55 11.64 0.76
C PHE A 157 10.68 12.52 1.29
N ILE A 158 11.93 12.30 0.86
CA ILE A 158 13.09 13.11 1.29
C ILE A 158 12.91 14.57 0.86
N ILE A 159 12.43 14.82 -0.37
CA ILE A 159 12.15 16.18 -0.83
C ILE A 159 11.10 16.84 0.06
N SER A 160 10.02 16.14 0.37
CA SER A 160 8.96 16.64 1.25
C SER A 160 9.48 16.91 2.67
N LEU A 161 10.29 15.99 3.21
CA LEU A 161 10.87 16.11 4.54
C LEU A 161 11.80 17.33 4.66
N VAL A 162 12.66 17.56 3.66
CA VAL A 162 13.55 18.74 3.61
C VAL A 162 12.73 20.04 3.60
N ILE A 163 11.62 20.10 2.86
CA ILE A 163 10.74 21.27 2.81
C ILE A 163 10.03 21.48 4.15
N ILE A 164 9.52 20.40 4.76
CA ILE A 164 8.82 20.47 6.05
C ILE A 164 9.75 20.91 7.17
N LEU A 165 10.89 20.25 7.32
CA LEU A 165 11.86 20.57 8.38
C LEU A 165 12.57 21.90 8.15
N GLY A 166 12.68 22.35 6.89
CA GLY A 166 13.27 23.63 6.52
C GLY A 166 12.27 24.77 6.41
N SER A 167 10.99 24.55 6.73
CA SER A 167 9.92 25.55 6.53
C SER A 167 10.20 26.90 7.19
N ASP A 168 10.69 26.90 8.42
CA ASP A 168 11.06 28.13 9.15
C ASP A 168 12.21 28.89 8.49
N VAL A 169 13.23 28.15 7.98
CA VAL A 169 14.37 28.74 7.28
C VAL A 169 13.98 29.32 5.93
N ILE A 170 13.04 28.67 5.24
CA ILE A 170 12.53 29.09 3.92
C ILE A 170 11.50 30.21 4.09
N GLY A 171 10.95 30.42 5.28
CA GLY A 171 9.93 31.44 5.59
C GLY A 171 8.52 31.08 5.09
N ILE A 172 8.17 29.78 5.05
CA ILE A 172 6.84 29.31 4.69
C ILE A 172 6.14 28.68 5.91
N SER A 173 4.82 28.77 5.95
CA SER A 173 4.06 28.14 7.04
C SER A 173 4.08 26.60 6.94
N MET A 174 3.84 25.92 8.07
CA MET A 174 3.72 24.45 8.13
C MET A 174 2.65 23.95 7.16
N GLU A 175 1.51 24.63 7.08
CA GLU A 175 0.42 24.27 6.15
C GLU A 175 0.87 24.32 4.69
N THR A 176 1.66 25.34 4.33
CA THR A 176 2.22 25.48 2.98
C THR A 176 3.21 24.38 2.68
N ALA A 177 4.11 24.07 3.63
CA ALA A 177 5.07 22.98 3.48
C ALA A 177 4.38 21.63 3.31
N MET A 178 3.33 21.34 4.10
CA MET A 178 2.53 20.13 3.98
C MET A 178 1.77 20.06 2.66
N THR A 179 1.20 21.18 2.20
CA THR A 179 0.53 21.26 0.89
C THR A 179 1.49 20.90 -0.25
N ILE A 180 2.71 21.43 -0.20
CA ILE A 180 3.76 21.11 -1.18
C ILE A 180 4.09 19.61 -1.14
N ALA A 181 4.22 19.01 0.05
CA ALA A 181 4.49 17.58 0.20
C ALA A 181 3.39 16.71 -0.41
N PHE A 182 2.12 17.05 -0.22
CA PHE A 182 0.99 16.35 -0.82
C PHE A 182 0.97 16.47 -2.35
N ILE A 183 1.27 17.66 -2.89
CA ILE A 183 1.38 17.89 -4.33
C ILE A 183 2.55 17.09 -4.93
N ILE A 184 3.71 17.08 -4.30
CA ILE A 184 4.88 16.31 -4.74
C ILE A 184 4.53 14.83 -4.82
N THR A 185 3.92 14.28 -3.77
CA THR A 185 3.54 12.86 -3.70
C THR A 185 2.52 12.48 -4.76
N ALA A 186 1.46 13.27 -4.92
CA ALA A 186 0.42 13.01 -5.92
C ALA A 186 0.98 13.11 -7.35
N THR A 187 1.82 14.11 -7.62
CA THR A 187 2.48 14.31 -8.91
C THR A 187 3.41 13.14 -9.23
N TRP A 188 4.23 12.71 -8.26
CA TRP A 188 5.09 11.54 -8.39
C TRP A 188 4.28 10.28 -8.74
N TRP A 189 3.20 10.03 -8.00
CA TRP A 189 2.33 8.89 -8.24
C TRP A 189 1.73 8.89 -9.65
N ILE A 190 1.20 10.05 -10.11
CA ILE A 190 0.66 10.19 -11.46
C ILE A 190 1.75 9.93 -12.52
N ILE A 191 2.90 10.60 -12.42
CA ILE A 191 3.99 10.48 -13.41
C ILE A 191 4.47 9.03 -13.54
N MET A 192 4.69 8.35 -12.42
CA MET A 192 5.16 6.97 -12.40
C MET A 192 4.09 5.98 -12.91
N THR A 193 2.82 6.36 -12.91
CA THR A 193 1.72 5.55 -13.44
C THR A 193 1.60 5.64 -14.98
N LEU A 194 2.02 6.75 -15.60
CA LEU A 194 1.86 6.97 -17.05
C LEU A 194 2.39 5.83 -17.92
N PRO A 195 3.58 5.22 -17.64
CA PRO A 195 4.07 4.09 -18.43
C PRO A 195 3.16 2.87 -18.39
N LEU A 196 2.52 2.59 -17.23
CA LEU A 196 1.56 1.50 -17.09
C LEU A 196 0.32 1.79 -17.95
N LEU A 197 -0.23 2.99 -17.87
CA LEU A 197 -1.39 3.40 -18.68
C LEU A 197 -1.11 3.28 -20.19
N LYS A 198 0.12 3.56 -20.63
CA LYS A 198 0.51 3.47 -22.05
C LYS A 198 0.71 2.03 -22.52
N ASN A 199 1.31 1.17 -21.70
CA ASN A 199 1.77 -0.16 -22.15
C ASN A 199 0.87 -1.32 -21.72
N TYR A 200 -0.08 -1.09 -20.78
CA TYR A 200 -1.00 -2.12 -20.32
C TYR A 200 -2.07 -2.47 -21.34
N LYS A 201 -2.28 -3.78 -21.51
CA LYS A 201 -3.37 -4.36 -22.28
C LYS A 201 -3.94 -5.54 -21.48
N GLN A 202 -5.23 -5.52 -21.21
CA GLN A 202 -5.95 -6.62 -20.57
C GLN A 202 -5.89 -7.87 -21.46
N LYS A 203 -5.39 -8.98 -20.93
CA LYS A 203 -5.32 -10.27 -21.64
C LYS A 203 -6.46 -11.19 -21.22
N TYR A 204 -6.71 -11.26 -19.91
CA TYR A 204 -7.73 -12.11 -19.35
C TYR A 204 -8.97 -11.28 -19.05
N TYR A 205 -10.08 -11.65 -19.65
CA TYR A 205 -11.35 -10.94 -19.53
C TYR A 205 -12.53 -11.84 -19.83
N VAL A 206 -13.69 -11.40 -19.38
CA VAL A 206 -14.98 -11.97 -19.73
C VAL A 206 -15.63 -11.05 -20.77
N GLU A 207 -16.24 -11.63 -21.80
CA GLU A 207 -16.95 -10.84 -22.80
C GLU A 207 -18.14 -10.10 -22.19
N LYS A 208 -18.38 -8.88 -22.69
CA LYS A 208 -19.43 -8.01 -22.22
C LYS A 208 -20.81 -8.62 -22.52
N LYS A 209 -21.62 -8.83 -21.50
CA LYS A 209 -23.01 -9.27 -21.63
C LYS A 209 -23.98 -8.16 -21.28
N PRO A 210 -25.21 -8.15 -21.85
CA PRO A 210 -26.26 -7.26 -21.39
C PRO A 210 -26.52 -7.51 -19.89
N ASN A 211 -26.69 -6.45 -19.07
CA ASN A 211 -26.84 -6.50 -17.61
C ASN A 211 -25.57 -6.86 -16.82
N ALA A 212 -24.40 -6.41 -17.26
CA ALA A 212 -23.09 -6.70 -16.66
C ALA A 212 -23.03 -6.50 -15.13
N VAL A 213 -23.69 -5.50 -14.56
CA VAL A 213 -23.70 -5.23 -13.11
C VAL A 213 -24.44 -6.33 -12.33
N LYS A 214 -25.65 -6.73 -12.78
CA LYS A 214 -26.43 -7.79 -12.14
C LYS A 214 -25.73 -9.16 -12.26
N GLU A 215 -25.12 -9.43 -13.42
CA GLU A 215 -24.33 -10.64 -13.62
C GLU A 215 -23.04 -10.63 -12.77
N SER A 216 -22.42 -9.47 -12.56
CA SER A 216 -21.24 -9.33 -11.68
C SER A 216 -21.60 -9.70 -10.25
N PHE A 217 -22.75 -9.27 -9.74
CA PHE A 217 -23.25 -9.68 -8.41
C PHE A 217 -23.52 -11.19 -8.33
N ALA A 218 -24.20 -11.75 -9.33
CA ALA A 218 -24.47 -13.19 -9.38
C ALA A 218 -23.18 -14.01 -9.47
N ARG A 219 -22.16 -13.50 -10.20
CA ARG A 219 -20.82 -14.10 -10.30
C ARG A 219 -20.10 -14.01 -8.96
N LEU A 220 -20.14 -12.88 -8.26
CA LEU A 220 -19.58 -12.70 -6.94
C LEU A 220 -20.10 -13.77 -5.97
N VAL A 221 -21.42 -13.92 -5.87
CA VAL A 221 -22.06 -14.94 -5.02
C VAL A 221 -21.61 -16.35 -5.42
N ARG A 222 -21.51 -16.61 -6.72
CA ARG A 222 -21.04 -17.91 -7.24
C ARG A 222 -19.57 -18.14 -6.91
N THR A 223 -18.72 -17.12 -7.05
CA THR A 223 -17.29 -17.17 -6.70
C THR A 223 -17.12 -17.44 -5.21
N PHE A 224 -17.85 -16.75 -4.34
CA PHE A 224 -17.83 -17.03 -2.89
C PHE A 224 -18.23 -18.47 -2.56
N LYS A 225 -19.25 -19.01 -3.23
CA LYS A 225 -19.66 -20.42 -3.07
C LYS A 225 -18.61 -21.40 -3.61
N ASN A 226 -17.93 -21.05 -4.69
CA ASN A 226 -16.93 -21.91 -5.32
C ASN A 226 -15.58 -21.84 -4.58
N VAL A 227 -15.13 -20.67 -4.12
CA VAL A 227 -13.91 -20.49 -3.32
C VAL A 227 -13.93 -21.40 -2.07
N ARG A 228 -15.12 -21.60 -1.46
CA ARG A 228 -15.29 -22.55 -0.36
C ARG A 228 -15.00 -24.02 -0.76
N LYS A 229 -15.17 -24.38 -2.03
CA LYS A 229 -14.87 -25.71 -2.55
C LYS A 229 -13.38 -25.90 -2.85
N GLU A 230 -12.69 -24.82 -3.20
CA GLU A 230 -11.26 -24.78 -3.44
C GLU A 230 -10.51 -24.57 -2.12
N LYS A 231 -10.34 -25.64 -1.33
CA LYS A 231 -9.78 -25.59 0.03
C LYS A 231 -8.47 -24.80 0.12
N LYS A 232 -7.58 -24.92 -0.88
CA LYS A 232 -6.28 -24.24 -0.89
C LYS A 232 -6.45 -22.71 -0.97
N VAL A 233 -7.31 -22.21 -1.86
CA VAL A 233 -7.59 -20.80 -2.04
C VAL A 233 -8.29 -20.23 -0.81
N PHE A 234 -9.29 -20.97 -0.30
CA PHE A 234 -10.04 -20.53 0.90
C PHE A 234 -9.15 -20.42 2.14
N LEU A 235 -8.32 -21.44 2.41
CA LEU A 235 -7.40 -21.44 3.56
C LEU A 235 -6.35 -20.32 3.43
N PHE A 236 -5.83 -20.09 2.22
CA PHE A 236 -4.90 -18.99 2.00
C PHE A 236 -5.57 -17.63 2.25
N LEU A 237 -6.77 -17.39 1.72
CA LEU A 237 -7.49 -16.14 1.94
C LEU A 237 -7.79 -15.89 3.43
N LEU A 238 -8.18 -16.95 4.15
CA LEU A 238 -8.42 -16.87 5.59
C LEU A 238 -7.13 -16.53 6.36
N ALA A 239 -6.04 -17.24 6.06
CA ALA A 239 -4.73 -16.95 6.65
C ALA A 239 -4.25 -15.54 6.29
N PHE A 240 -4.37 -15.16 5.01
CA PHE A 240 -4.00 -13.84 4.50
C PHE A 240 -4.73 -12.73 5.24
N PHE A 241 -6.03 -12.86 5.44
CA PHE A 241 -6.83 -11.89 6.19
C PHE A 241 -6.22 -11.61 7.58
N PHE A 242 -5.86 -12.66 8.32
CA PHE A 242 -5.32 -12.49 9.67
C PHE A 242 -3.89 -11.91 9.68
N TYR A 243 -2.97 -12.45 8.89
CA TYR A 243 -1.59 -12.01 8.99
C TYR A 243 -1.33 -10.67 8.30
N ILE A 244 -2.01 -10.37 7.19
CA ILE A 244 -1.78 -9.13 6.46
C ILE A 244 -2.33 -7.92 7.21
N ASP A 245 -3.44 -8.09 7.93
CA ASP A 245 -3.99 -7.06 8.81
C ASP A 245 -2.98 -6.69 9.90
N GLY A 246 -2.36 -7.69 10.55
CA GLY A 246 -1.28 -7.45 11.51
C GLY A 246 -0.07 -6.74 10.90
N VAL A 247 0.33 -7.11 9.68
CA VAL A 247 1.44 -6.46 8.96
C VAL A 247 1.13 -4.98 8.69
N TYR A 248 -0.05 -4.68 8.14
CA TYR A 248 -0.44 -3.31 7.83
C TYR A 248 -0.68 -2.48 9.09
N SER A 249 -1.22 -3.08 10.16
CA SER A 249 -1.36 -2.39 11.45
C SER A 249 0.00 -1.92 11.99
N ILE A 250 1.03 -2.77 11.94
CA ILE A 250 2.38 -2.39 12.35
C ILE A 250 2.91 -1.24 11.48
N ILE A 251 2.72 -1.28 10.16
CA ILE A 251 3.21 -0.27 9.23
C ILE A 251 2.46 1.07 9.43
N ASP A 252 1.14 1.04 9.46
CA ASP A 252 0.29 2.24 9.51
C ASP A 252 0.29 2.93 10.88
N MET A 253 0.53 2.17 11.96
CA MET A 253 0.51 2.69 13.33
C MET A 253 1.89 2.98 13.91
N ALA A 254 2.98 2.65 13.19
CA ALA A 254 4.33 2.76 13.73
C ALA A 254 4.66 4.17 14.25
N THR A 255 4.37 5.20 13.47
CA THR A 255 4.65 6.60 13.85
C THR A 255 3.75 7.04 15.00
N ALA A 256 2.45 6.74 14.94
CA ALA A 256 1.50 7.09 15.99
C ALA A 256 1.87 6.40 17.32
N TYR A 257 2.24 5.13 17.28
CA TYR A 257 2.68 4.38 18.44
C TYR A 257 3.99 4.94 19.04
N GLY A 258 4.99 5.23 18.17
CA GLY A 258 6.24 5.84 18.61
C GLY A 258 6.04 7.22 19.25
N SER A 259 5.16 8.05 18.66
CA SER A 259 4.81 9.37 19.21
C SER A 259 4.09 9.24 20.57
N ALA A 260 3.16 8.29 20.71
CA ALA A 260 2.47 8.03 21.99
C ALA A 260 3.42 7.54 23.11
N LEU A 261 4.56 6.94 22.74
CA LEU A 261 5.63 6.59 23.68
C LEU A 261 6.58 7.77 23.99
N GLY A 262 6.33 8.97 23.44
CA GLY A 262 7.16 10.15 23.66
C GLY A 262 8.50 10.12 22.90
N LEU A 263 8.63 9.30 21.86
CA LEU A 263 9.84 9.23 21.05
C LEU A 263 9.95 10.45 20.11
N ASP A 264 11.20 10.86 19.82
CA ASP A 264 11.47 11.99 18.93
C ASP A 264 10.91 11.76 17.52
N SER A 265 10.11 12.69 17.04
CA SER A 265 9.43 12.60 15.73
C SER A 265 10.41 12.53 14.56
N THR A 266 11.53 13.26 14.63
CA THR A 266 12.58 13.21 13.60
C THR A 266 13.23 11.84 13.56
N GLY A 267 13.51 11.28 14.74
CA GLY A 267 14.05 9.93 14.86
C GLY A 267 13.10 8.85 14.37
N LEU A 268 11.77 9.02 14.56
CA LEU A 268 10.75 8.12 14.00
C LEU A 268 10.73 8.16 12.47
N LEU A 269 10.72 9.36 11.87
CA LEU A 269 10.73 9.54 10.42
C LEU A 269 11.98 8.94 9.77
N LEU A 270 13.14 9.15 10.38
CA LEU A 270 14.41 8.58 9.89
C LEU A 270 14.43 7.05 10.02
N ALA A 271 13.89 6.48 11.10
CA ALA A 271 13.80 5.03 11.26
C ALA A 271 12.92 4.40 10.18
N LEU A 272 11.78 5.03 9.84
CA LEU A 272 10.91 4.57 8.74
C LEU A 272 11.59 4.71 7.37
N LEU A 273 12.39 5.74 7.17
CA LEU A 273 13.21 5.87 5.96
C LEU A 273 14.25 4.74 5.86
N VAL A 274 14.92 4.39 6.97
CA VAL A 274 15.84 3.24 7.03
C VAL A 274 15.11 1.94 6.72
N THR A 275 13.87 1.76 7.19
CA THR A 275 13.04 0.61 6.83
C THR A 275 12.93 0.44 5.31
N GLN A 276 12.72 1.52 4.55
CA GLN A 276 12.63 1.46 3.09
C GLN A 276 13.95 1.02 2.44
N PHE A 277 15.08 1.56 2.91
CA PHE A 277 16.42 1.16 2.42
C PHE A 277 16.73 -0.30 2.69
N VAL A 278 16.34 -0.81 3.86
CA VAL A 278 16.51 -2.22 4.22
C VAL A 278 15.54 -3.10 3.40
N ALA A 279 14.30 -2.69 3.26
CA ALA A 279 13.28 -3.47 2.53
C ALA A 279 13.64 -3.68 1.05
N PHE A 280 14.33 -2.75 0.41
CA PHE A 280 14.73 -2.85 -0.99
C PHE A 280 15.55 -4.12 -1.32
N PRO A 281 16.74 -4.35 -0.72
CA PRO A 281 17.53 -5.53 -1.03
C PRO A 281 16.85 -6.83 -0.56
N PHE A 282 16.15 -6.81 0.57
CA PHE A 282 15.49 -7.99 1.09
C PHE A 282 14.27 -8.40 0.26
N ALA A 283 13.50 -7.48 -0.29
CA ALA A 283 12.42 -7.81 -1.23
C ALA A 283 12.98 -8.55 -2.47
N ILE A 284 14.11 -8.08 -3.03
CA ILE A 284 14.80 -8.76 -4.13
C ILE A 284 15.29 -10.16 -3.71
N LEU A 285 15.83 -10.27 -2.50
CA LEU A 285 16.31 -11.54 -1.95
C LEU A 285 15.17 -12.56 -1.84
N PHE A 286 14.03 -12.18 -1.26
CA PHE A 286 12.85 -13.05 -1.15
C PHE A 286 12.33 -13.49 -2.53
N GLY A 287 12.31 -12.58 -3.51
CA GLY A 287 11.94 -12.94 -4.88
C GLY A 287 12.88 -13.96 -5.53
N ARG A 288 14.18 -13.94 -5.18
CA ARG A 288 15.15 -14.95 -5.62
C ARG A 288 15.00 -16.27 -4.85
N LEU A 289 14.76 -16.19 -3.55
CA LEU A 289 14.53 -17.37 -2.70
C LEU A 289 13.29 -18.13 -3.15
N ALA A 290 12.23 -17.45 -3.57
CA ALA A 290 11.01 -18.06 -4.07
C ALA A 290 11.17 -18.84 -5.40
N GLN A 291 12.34 -18.75 -6.05
CA GLN A 291 12.70 -19.63 -7.17
C GLN A 291 13.29 -20.96 -6.73
N LYS A 292 13.79 -21.04 -5.50
CA LYS A 292 14.44 -22.24 -4.94
C LYS A 292 13.57 -22.93 -3.90
N TYR A 293 12.77 -22.15 -3.18
CA TYR A 293 11.92 -22.63 -2.09
C TYR A 293 10.46 -22.30 -2.40
N GLU A 294 9.56 -23.08 -1.85
CA GLU A 294 8.12 -22.87 -1.97
C GLU A 294 7.72 -21.54 -1.32
N ALA A 295 6.95 -20.72 -2.03
CA ALA A 295 6.51 -19.40 -1.56
C ALA A 295 5.76 -19.50 -0.21
N GLU A 296 4.98 -20.55 0.00
CA GLU A 296 4.26 -20.83 1.26
C GLU A 296 5.21 -20.89 2.47
N LYS A 297 6.36 -21.56 2.35
CA LYS A 297 7.36 -21.68 3.43
C LYS A 297 8.00 -20.32 3.74
N LEU A 298 8.30 -19.54 2.70
CA LEU A 298 8.87 -18.20 2.87
C LEU A 298 7.88 -17.24 3.51
N ILE A 299 6.60 -17.30 3.12
CA ILE A 299 5.52 -16.53 3.76
C ILE A 299 5.41 -16.93 5.24
N MET A 300 5.46 -18.22 5.56
CA MET A 300 5.41 -18.70 6.95
C MET A 300 6.57 -18.13 7.79
N VAL A 301 7.79 -18.13 7.24
CA VAL A 301 8.96 -17.51 7.90
C VAL A 301 8.70 -16.02 8.19
N CYS A 302 8.13 -15.29 7.23
CA CYS A 302 7.78 -13.88 7.42
C CYS A 302 6.69 -13.70 8.50
N ILE A 303 5.68 -14.57 8.53
CA ILE A 303 4.60 -14.52 9.56
C ILE A 303 5.20 -14.72 10.95
N VAL A 304 6.07 -15.72 11.13
CA VAL A 304 6.74 -15.94 12.42
C VAL A 304 7.61 -14.75 12.80
N ALA A 305 8.34 -14.17 11.85
CA ALA A 305 9.13 -12.96 12.09
C ALA A 305 8.25 -11.78 12.52
N TYR A 306 7.11 -11.55 11.87
CA TYR A 306 6.17 -10.48 12.26
C TYR A 306 5.53 -10.72 13.63
N PHE A 307 5.29 -11.97 14.00
CA PHE A 307 4.87 -12.30 15.37
C PHE A 307 5.95 -11.90 16.38
N CYS A 308 7.22 -12.23 16.13
CA CYS A 308 8.34 -11.81 16.99
C CYS A 308 8.49 -10.28 17.03
N ILE A 309 8.31 -9.59 15.90
CA ILE A 309 8.29 -8.12 15.79
C ILE A 309 7.19 -7.53 16.67
N ALA A 310 5.97 -8.08 16.62
CA ALA A 310 4.85 -7.63 17.44
C ALA A 310 5.11 -7.81 18.95
N VAL A 311 5.69 -8.96 19.32
CA VAL A 311 6.10 -9.20 20.72
C VAL A 311 7.19 -8.22 21.16
N PHE A 312 8.21 -7.97 20.31
CA PHE A 312 9.27 -7.02 20.61
C PHE A 312 8.71 -5.58 20.74
N ALA A 313 7.72 -5.21 19.93
CA ALA A 313 7.09 -3.89 19.98
C ALA A 313 6.48 -3.59 21.36
N MET A 314 6.03 -4.59 22.11
CA MET A 314 5.50 -4.41 23.49
C MET A 314 6.57 -3.93 24.51
N PHE A 315 7.85 -4.11 24.19
CA PHE A 315 8.97 -3.76 25.05
C PHE A 315 9.75 -2.53 24.59
N ILE A 316 9.21 -1.75 23.64
CA ILE A 316 9.84 -0.51 23.19
C ILE A 316 9.81 0.52 24.31
N ALA A 317 11.00 0.93 24.76
CA ALA A 317 11.19 1.95 25.80
C ALA A 317 12.17 3.05 25.38
N SER A 318 12.71 2.98 24.16
CA SER A 318 13.72 3.96 23.69
C SER A 318 13.71 4.08 22.19
N GLN A 319 14.26 5.18 21.69
CA GLN A 319 14.46 5.43 20.26
C GLN A 319 15.29 4.31 19.58
N LEU A 320 16.30 3.77 20.29
CA LEU A 320 17.12 2.67 19.76
C LEU A 320 16.28 1.39 19.54
N HIS A 321 15.38 1.04 20.46
CA HIS A 321 14.50 -0.11 20.28
C HIS A 321 13.61 0.07 19.04
N PHE A 322 13.10 1.29 18.81
CA PHE A 322 12.30 1.58 17.62
C PHE A 322 13.11 1.44 16.32
N TRP A 323 14.37 1.85 16.29
CA TRP A 323 15.25 1.67 15.13
C TRP A 323 15.54 0.19 14.84
N ILE A 324 15.76 -0.61 15.89
CA ILE A 324 15.93 -2.07 15.76
C ILE A 324 14.66 -2.69 15.16
N LEU A 325 13.48 -2.32 15.70
CA LEU A 325 12.20 -2.77 15.16
C LEU A 325 12.05 -2.41 13.68
N ALA A 326 12.35 -1.18 13.30
CA ALA A 326 12.26 -0.67 11.94
C ALA A 326 13.13 -1.49 10.95
N ILE A 327 14.34 -1.88 11.36
CA ILE A 327 15.22 -2.75 10.57
C ILE A 327 14.58 -4.13 10.39
N PHE A 328 14.07 -4.76 11.46
CA PHE A 328 13.43 -6.07 11.36
C PHE A 328 12.17 -6.03 10.48
N VAL A 329 11.34 -5.01 10.61
CA VAL A 329 10.20 -4.78 9.71
C VAL A 329 10.68 -4.68 8.27
N GLY A 330 11.72 -3.90 7.98
CA GLY A 330 12.29 -3.76 6.63
C GLY A 330 12.75 -5.09 6.03
N ILE A 331 13.37 -5.96 6.83
CA ILE A 331 13.84 -7.29 6.35
C ILE A 331 12.68 -8.14 5.81
N PHE A 332 11.54 -8.18 6.48
CA PHE A 332 10.46 -9.11 6.16
C PHE A 332 9.28 -8.49 5.39
N GLN A 333 9.11 -7.17 5.43
CA GLN A 333 8.00 -6.45 4.81
C GLN A 333 7.88 -6.76 3.31
N GLY A 334 8.96 -6.62 2.57
CA GLY A 334 8.96 -6.86 1.13
C GLY A 334 8.69 -8.32 0.77
N GLY A 335 9.20 -9.25 1.59
CA GLY A 335 8.98 -10.68 1.42
C GLY A 335 7.51 -11.06 1.56
N ILE A 336 6.90 -10.69 2.69
CA ILE A 336 5.52 -11.08 2.99
C ILE A 336 4.52 -10.46 2.00
N GLN A 337 4.67 -9.19 1.66
CA GLN A 337 3.78 -8.51 0.73
C GLN A 337 3.92 -9.03 -0.71
N ALA A 338 5.15 -9.14 -1.21
CA ALA A 338 5.42 -9.54 -2.59
C ALA A 338 5.05 -11.00 -2.86
N LEU A 339 5.40 -11.91 -1.94
CA LEU A 339 5.13 -13.33 -2.12
C LEU A 339 3.65 -13.65 -1.91
N SER A 340 2.95 -12.99 -1.00
CA SER A 340 1.51 -13.16 -0.83
C SER A 340 0.75 -12.75 -2.08
N ARG A 341 1.09 -11.60 -2.70
CA ARG A 341 0.51 -11.12 -3.95
C ARG A 341 0.73 -12.12 -5.10
N SER A 342 1.96 -12.55 -5.31
CA SER A 342 2.29 -13.48 -6.39
C SER A 342 1.72 -14.87 -6.16
N TYR A 343 1.75 -15.36 -4.93
CA TYR A 343 1.21 -16.66 -4.57
C TYR A 343 -0.30 -16.72 -4.78
N PHE A 344 -1.04 -15.71 -4.31
CA PHE A 344 -2.48 -15.62 -4.55
C PHE A 344 -2.82 -15.68 -6.04
N THR A 345 -2.11 -14.89 -6.86
CA THR A 345 -2.31 -14.89 -8.32
C THR A 345 -2.07 -16.26 -8.96
N LYS A 346 -1.15 -17.07 -8.40
CA LYS A 346 -0.83 -18.41 -8.92
C LYS A 346 -1.85 -19.48 -8.54
N ILE A 347 -2.47 -19.38 -7.37
CA ILE A 347 -3.41 -20.40 -6.88
C ILE A 347 -4.84 -20.22 -7.38
N ILE A 348 -5.17 -19.04 -7.92
CA ILE A 348 -6.48 -18.81 -8.52
C ILE A 348 -6.56 -19.59 -9.86
N PRO A 349 -7.63 -20.40 -10.06
CA PRO A 349 -7.85 -21.06 -11.34
C PRO A 349 -7.99 -20.06 -12.50
N VAL A 350 -7.33 -20.34 -13.63
CA VAL A 350 -7.29 -19.45 -14.80
C VAL A 350 -8.70 -19.12 -15.37
N ASN A 351 -9.71 -19.93 -15.04
CA ASN A 351 -11.09 -19.79 -15.50
C ASN A 351 -12.01 -19.14 -14.45
N GLN A 352 -11.49 -18.63 -13.37
CA GLN A 352 -12.19 -17.88 -12.31
C GLN A 352 -11.53 -16.48 -12.10
#